data_2ba2c0d9c2402e90a47f262399bbb184
#
_entry.id   2ba2c0d9c2402e90a47f262399bbb184
#
_cell.length_a   1.000
_cell.length_b   1.000
_cell.length_c   1.000
_cell.angle_alpha   90.00
_cell.angle_beta   90.00
_cell.angle_gamma   90.00
#
_symmetry.space_group_name_H-M   'P 1'
#
loop_
_entity.id
_entity.type
_entity.pdbx_description
1 polymer ?
#
loop_
_entity_poly.entity_id
_entity_poly.type
_entity_poly.pdbx_seq_one_letter_code
_entity_poly.pdbx_strand_id
1 'polypeptide(L)'
;MRTARAENSMTKHIFVTGGVVSSLGKGLTASSLGRLLRSRGLHVVMQKLDPYINVDPGTMNPFQHGEVFVTEDGAETDLDIGHYERFLDVNLSGAANATTGQVYSTVIAKERRGEYLGDTVQVIPHITDEIKNVMRRQAQPDENGNRPDVIITEIGGTVGDIESQPFLEAARQVRHDLGRSNVAFVHVSLIPFLPAAGELKTKPTQHSVSALRSIGIAPDALVLRTDRALPEGIKSKVAVIECADVPSIYNVPLTLHREGLDAYLVQRLGLSFRDVDWKEWKELLERVHSPKHRLEVALVGKYIDLHDAYLSVSEAIKHGGFANNARVDIRWVASDTCETPEGAARELAGVDAIVVPGGFGIRGIEGKLGALRWAREHRIPTLGLCLGLQCMVIEAARHLAGIPGASSTEMDPDTTEPVIHTMADQHEFVDGGGDMGGTMRLGAYPAHLVPNSIVATVYGTTDVSERHRHRYEVNNAYRDRLEAAGLKISGTSPDGSLVEFVELDSAAHPYYVATQAHPEFKSRPTRPHPLFAGLIEAALKRHVGRYSSRLDEKE
;
A
#
# COMPACT_ATOMS: atom_id res chain seq x y z
N MET A 1 26.42 16.14 18.60
CA MET A 1 26.22 15.98 20.05
C MET A 1 24.82 15.39 20.27
N ARG A 2 24.70 14.08 20.45
CA ARG A 2 23.47 13.45 20.94
C ARG A 2 23.39 13.72 22.43
N THR A 3 22.63 14.73 22.83
CA THR A 3 22.29 14.94 24.23
C THR A 3 21.56 13.70 24.72
N ALA A 4 21.97 13.18 25.87
CA ALA A 4 21.39 12.03 26.55
C ALA A 4 19.85 12.14 26.50
N ARG A 5 19.19 11.24 25.77
CA ARG A 5 17.75 11.01 25.89
C ARG A 5 17.52 10.62 27.35
N ALA A 6 16.61 11.32 28.00
CA ALA A 6 16.24 11.00 29.38
C ALA A 6 15.83 9.52 29.43
N GLU A 7 16.63 8.69 30.08
CA GLU A 7 16.31 7.34 30.43
C GLU A 7 14.99 7.37 31.23
N ASN A 8 13.94 6.70 30.72
CA ASN A 8 12.62 6.50 31.36
C ASN A 8 11.44 7.40 30.94
N SER A 9 11.30 7.88 29.71
CA SER A 9 9.99 8.39 29.30
C SER A 9 9.11 7.22 28.80
N MET A 10 7.95 7.03 29.42
CA MET A 10 6.95 6.05 28.98
C MET A 10 6.45 6.38 27.58
N THR A 11 6.41 5.40 26.67
CA THR A 11 5.81 5.54 25.33
C THR A 11 4.37 6.04 25.43
N LYS A 12 4.02 7.05 24.63
CA LYS A 12 2.68 7.62 24.56
C LYS A 12 1.83 6.90 23.52
N HIS A 13 0.52 6.82 23.74
CA HIS A 13 -0.43 6.17 22.84
C HIS A 13 -1.44 7.18 22.31
N ILE A 14 -1.64 7.20 21.00
CA ILE A 14 -2.70 7.94 20.33
C ILE A 14 -3.59 6.93 19.62
N PHE A 15 -4.84 6.83 20.05
CA PHE A 15 -5.85 6.00 19.38
C PHE A 15 -6.65 6.83 18.41
N VAL A 16 -6.68 6.41 17.14
CA VAL A 16 -7.49 7.02 16.09
C VAL A 16 -8.73 6.15 15.87
N THR A 17 -9.89 6.72 16.13
CA THR A 17 -11.20 6.07 15.96
C THR A 17 -12.02 6.81 14.91
N GLY A 18 -13.02 6.16 14.33
CA GLY A 18 -13.88 6.79 13.35
C GLY A 18 -15.34 6.47 13.54
N GLY A 19 -16.18 7.35 13.06
CA GLY A 19 -17.63 7.18 13.13
C GLY A 19 -18.34 7.71 11.90
N VAL A 20 -19.63 7.43 11.80
CA VAL A 20 -20.57 7.81 10.75
C VAL A 20 -20.53 6.89 9.53
N VAL A 21 -19.39 6.74 8.85
CA VAL A 21 -19.24 5.90 7.65
C VAL A 21 -17.85 5.26 7.60
N SER A 22 -17.73 4.16 6.86
CA SER A 22 -16.45 3.58 6.45
C SER A 22 -15.73 4.49 5.44
N SER A 23 -14.47 4.21 5.17
CA SER A 23 -13.63 4.98 4.22
C SER A 23 -13.58 6.50 4.50
N LEU A 24 -13.75 6.88 5.76
CA LEU A 24 -13.74 8.27 6.22
C LEU A 24 -12.35 8.94 6.17
N GLY A 25 -11.30 8.15 5.92
CA GLY A 25 -9.92 8.63 5.92
C GLY A 25 -9.24 8.60 7.30
N LYS A 26 -9.60 7.62 8.15
CA LYS A 26 -8.87 7.36 9.41
C LYS A 26 -7.40 7.10 9.15
N GLY A 27 -7.08 6.17 8.23
CA GLY A 27 -5.71 5.81 7.86
C GLY A 27 -4.92 7.01 7.36
N LEU A 28 -5.52 7.83 6.52
CA LEU A 28 -4.90 9.06 6.02
C LEU A 28 -4.68 10.10 7.13
N THR A 29 -5.61 10.23 8.07
CA THR A 29 -5.45 11.10 9.24
C THR A 29 -4.35 10.58 10.16
N ALA A 30 -4.33 9.28 10.45
CA ALA A 30 -3.32 8.64 11.30
C ALA A 30 -1.92 8.75 10.70
N SER A 31 -1.75 8.45 9.41
CA SER A 31 -0.47 8.55 8.71
C SER A 31 0.02 9.99 8.59
N SER A 32 -0.89 10.95 8.34
CA SER A 32 -0.57 12.39 8.31
C SER A 32 -0.11 12.91 9.67
N LEU A 33 -0.79 12.50 10.74
CA LEU A 33 -0.37 12.81 12.11
C LEU A 33 0.99 12.16 12.43
N GLY A 34 1.18 10.90 12.03
CA GLY A 34 2.45 10.20 12.18
C GLY A 34 3.60 10.94 11.49
N ARG A 35 3.38 11.41 10.24
CA ARG A 35 4.34 12.24 9.51
C ARG A 35 4.68 13.53 10.26
N LEU A 36 3.68 14.23 10.77
CA LEU A 36 3.87 15.48 11.53
C LEU A 36 4.72 15.26 12.79
N LEU A 37 4.39 14.26 13.59
CA LEU A 37 5.13 13.95 14.82
C LEU A 37 6.57 13.52 14.51
N ARG A 38 6.77 12.72 13.45
CA ARG A 38 8.11 12.36 12.96
C ARG A 38 8.90 13.58 12.49
N SER A 39 8.26 14.49 11.76
CA SER A 39 8.89 15.75 11.32
C SER A 39 9.24 16.70 12.48
N ARG A 40 8.68 16.48 13.67
CA ARG A 40 9.12 17.10 14.93
C ARG A 40 10.26 16.33 15.60
N GLY A 41 10.79 15.28 14.97
CA GLY A 41 11.91 14.48 15.47
C GLY A 41 11.52 13.44 16.51
N LEU A 42 10.24 13.09 16.63
CA LEU A 42 9.77 12.00 17.47
C LEU A 42 9.91 10.65 16.77
N HIS A 43 10.22 9.61 17.53
CA HIS A 43 10.17 8.22 17.04
C HIS A 43 8.73 7.72 17.14
N VAL A 44 8.08 7.59 15.97
CA VAL A 44 6.67 7.22 15.84
C VAL A 44 6.54 5.83 15.25
N VAL A 45 5.69 4.99 15.86
CA VAL A 45 5.29 3.68 15.35
C VAL A 45 3.79 3.72 15.04
N MET A 46 3.41 3.10 13.94
CA MET A 46 2.02 2.99 13.49
C MET A 46 1.50 1.59 13.72
N GLN A 47 0.22 1.47 14.07
CA GLN A 47 -0.46 0.20 14.27
C GLN A 47 -1.90 0.27 13.76
N LYS A 48 -2.35 -0.82 13.14
CA LYS A 48 -3.72 -1.02 12.66
C LYS A 48 -4.38 -2.18 13.39
N LEU A 49 -5.60 -1.99 13.85
CA LEU A 49 -6.42 -3.04 14.44
C LEU A 49 -7.69 -3.19 13.61
N ASP A 50 -7.87 -4.35 13.00
CA ASP A 50 -8.99 -4.61 12.09
C ASP A 50 -10.03 -5.54 12.73
N PRO A 51 -11.31 -5.14 12.73
CA PRO A 51 -12.36 -5.87 13.44
C PRO A 51 -12.91 -7.09 12.69
N TYR A 52 -12.43 -7.41 11.49
CA TYR A 52 -12.89 -8.60 10.77
C TYR A 52 -12.30 -9.90 11.34
N ILE A 53 -13.02 -11.01 11.12
CA ILE A 53 -12.67 -12.34 11.67
C ILE A 53 -11.61 -13.07 10.83
N ASN A 54 -11.31 -12.61 9.63
CA ASN A 54 -10.21 -13.18 8.87
C ASN A 54 -8.89 -13.07 9.66
N VAL A 55 -8.08 -14.11 9.60
CA VAL A 55 -6.75 -14.11 10.25
C VAL A 55 -5.85 -13.06 9.62
N ASP A 56 -5.90 -12.96 8.31
CA ASP A 56 -5.25 -11.93 7.51
C ASP A 56 -6.10 -11.64 6.24
N PRO A 57 -5.80 -10.57 5.47
CA PRO A 57 -6.53 -10.27 4.25
C PRO A 57 -6.12 -11.12 3.04
N GLY A 58 -5.16 -12.04 3.16
CA GLY A 58 -4.57 -12.77 2.03
C GLY A 58 -5.56 -13.55 1.16
N THR A 59 -6.65 -14.04 1.76
CA THR A 59 -7.73 -14.76 1.05
C THR A 59 -8.94 -13.90 0.74
N MET A 60 -8.91 -12.60 1.07
CA MET A 60 -10.03 -11.70 0.84
C MET A 60 -10.15 -11.29 -0.64
N ASN A 61 -11.38 -11.01 -1.06
CA ASN A 61 -11.66 -10.52 -2.40
C ASN A 61 -11.23 -9.05 -2.53
N PRO A 62 -10.32 -8.71 -3.47
CA PRO A 62 -9.88 -7.32 -3.68
C PRO A 62 -11.01 -6.33 -4.02
N PHE A 63 -12.12 -6.79 -4.61
CA PHE A 63 -13.30 -5.96 -4.85
C PHE A 63 -14.06 -5.53 -3.59
N GLN A 64 -13.86 -6.22 -2.48
CA GLN A 64 -14.51 -5.90 -1.21
C GLN A 64 -13.58 -5.19 -0.23
N HIS A 65 -12.29 -5.52 -0.27
CA HIS A 65 -11.32 -5.12 0.75
C HIS A 65 -10.22 -4.17 0.23
N GLY A 66 -10.05 -4.05 -1.08
CA GLY A 66 -8.91 -3.37 -1.69
C GLY A 66 -7.68 -4.29 -1.81
N GLU A 67 -6.51 -3.70 -1.98
CA GLU A 67 -5.26 -4.46 -2.10
C GLU A 67 -4.86 -5.13 -0.79
N VAL A 68 -4.17 -6.26 -0.91
CA VAL A 68 -3.44 -6.88 0.20
C VAL A 68 -2.03 -6.33 0.19
N PHE A 69 -1.66 -5.60 1.24
CA PHE A 69 -0.32 -5.03 1.37
C PHE A 69 0.61 -6.03 2.08
N VAL A 70 1.82 -6.25 1.53
CA VAL A 70 2.80 -7.18 2.09
C VAL A 70 3.96 -6.41 2.71
N THR A 71 4.27 -6.74 3.97
CA THR A 71 5.39 -6.14 4.72
C THR A 71 6.73 -6.81 4.39
N GLU A 72 7.85 -6.25 4.89
CA GLU A 72 9.19 -6.82 4.69
C GLU A 72 9.31 -8.26 5.21
N ASP A 73 8.69 -8.55 6.34
CA ASP A 73 8.69 -9.86 7.00
C ASP A 73 7.65 -10.85 6.43
N GLY A 74 6.94 -10.45 5.36
CA GLY A 74 6.02 -11.32 4.62
C GLY A 74 4.60 -11.39 5.19
N ALA A 75 4.22 -10.53 6.11
CA ALA A 75 2.84 -10.49 6.57
C ALA A 75 1.93 -9.87 5.51
N GLU A 76 0.81 -10.53 5.23
CA GLU A 76 -0.30 -10.00 4.45
C GLU A 76 -1.15 -9.11 5.35
N THR A 77 -1.30 -7.84 5.01
CA THR A 77 -1.90 -6.82 5.87
C THR A 77 -2.90 -5.95 5.14
N ASP A 78 -3.65 -5.16 5.91
CA ASP A 78 -4.55 -4.14 5.39
C ASP A 78 -3.80 -3.05 4.60
N LEU A 79 -4.46 -2.47 3.59
CA LEU A 79 -3.91 -1.43 2.72
C LEU A 79 -3.47 -0.16 3.46
N ASP A 80 -4.02 0.13 4.65
CA ASP A 80 -3.64 1.28 5.46
C ASP A 80 -2.18 1.20 5.92
N ILE A 81 -1.62 0.00 6.08
CA ILE A 81 -0.19 -0.19 6.37
C ILE A 81 0.67 0.45 5.26
N GLY A 82 0.25 0.33 4.00
CA GLY A 82 0.88 1.03 2.88
C GLY A 82 0.83 2.55 3.02
N HIS A 83 -0.28 3.12 3.47
CA HIS A 83 -0.37 4.56 3.76
C HIS A 83 0.62 4.96 4.85
N TYR A 84 0.73 4.19 5.93
CA TYR A 84 1.68 4.49 7.01
C TYR A 84 3.12 4.47 6.51
N GLU A 85 3.51 3.45 5.76
CA GLU A 85 4.84 3.35 5.20
C GLU A 85 5.16 4.50 4.23
N ARG A 86 4.21 4.87 3.36
CA ARG A 86 4.38 5.96 2.39
C ARG A 86 4.55 7.33 3.06
N PHE A 87 3.74 7.63 4.10
CA PHE A 87 3.79 8.93 4.77
C PHE A 87 4.98 9.06 5.71
N LEU A 88 5.35 8.00 6.42
CA LEU A 88 6.44 8.04 7.38
C LEU A 88 7.81 7.71 6.77
N ASP A 89 7.86 7.19 5.55
CA ASP A 89 9.06 6.63 4.90
C ASP A 89 9.78 5.63 5.82
N VAL A 90 9.04 4.60 6.22
CA VAL A 90 9.51 3.49 7.04
C VAL A 90 9.06 2.17 6.42
N ASN A 91 9.69 1.06 6.80
CA ASN A 91 9.17 -0.27 6.58
C ASN A 91 8.56 -0.77 7.89
N LEU A 92 7.34 -1.27 7.82
CA LEU A 92 6.64 -1.88 8.94
C LEU A 92 6.73 -3.41 8.85
N SER A 93 6.47 -4.08 9.96
CA SER A 93 6.36 -5.53 10.06
C SER A 93 4.91 -5.96 10.29
N GLY A 94 4.63 -7.25 10.20
CA GLY A 94 3.31 -7.81 10.53
C GLY A 94 2.81 -7.46 11.92
N ALA A 95 3.72 -7.16 12.85
CA ALA A 95 3.35 -6.68 14.18
C ALA A 95 2.59 -5.33 14.18
N ALA A 96 2.64 -4.58 13.06
CA ALA A 96 1.89 -3.34 12.89
C ALA A 96 0.41 -3.55 12.58
N ASN A 97 -0.02 -4.77 12.22
CA ASN A 97 -1.42 -5.09 11.93
C ASN A 97 -1.89 -6.25 12.82
N ALA A 98 -3.09 -6.15 13.36
CA ALA A 98 -3.74 -7.26 14.05
C ALA A 98 -5.23 -7.28 13.74
N THR A 99 -5.76 -8.50 13.53
CA THR A 99 -7.17 -8.74 13.23
C THR A 99 -7.90 -9.40 14.41
N THR A 100 -9.22 -9.32 14.42
CA THR A 100 -10.03 -10.11 15.36
C THR A 100 -9.70 -11.59 15.24
N GLY A 101 -9.53 -12.12 14.02
CA GLY A 101 -9.20 -13.52 13.79
C GLY A 101 -7.90 -13.94 14.45
N GLN A 102 -6.83 -13.16 14.33
CA GLN A 102 -5.54 -13.42 14.98
C GLN A 102 -5.67 -13.43 16.51
N VAL A 103 -6.36 -12.43 17.07
CA VAL A 103 -6.55 -12.30 18.52
C VAL A 103 -7.32 -13.51 19.08
N TYR A 104 -8.46 -13.85 18.46
CA TYR A 104 -9.29 -14.96 18.90
C TYR A 104 -8.58 -16.32 18.73
N SER A 105 -7.92 -16.55 17.60
CA SER A 105 -7.13 -17.77 17.37
C SER A 105 -6.04 -17.92 18.41
N THR A 106 -5.36 -16.84 18.80
CA THR A 106 -4.33 -16.85 19.85
C THR A 106 -4.92 -17.24 21.20
N VAL A 107 -6.04 -16.65 21.60
CA VAL A 107 -6.71 -16.95 22.89
C VAL A 107 -7.25 -18.36 22.90
N ILE A 108 -7.90 -18.82 21.82
CA ILE A 108 -8.41 -20.20 21.70
C ILE A 108 -7.24 -21.20 21.75
N ALA A 109 -6.14 -20.93 21.08
CA ALA A 109 -4.96 -21.80 21.13
C ALA A 109 -4.37 -21.90 22.56
N LYS A 110 -4.31 -20.78 23.29
CA LYS A 110 -3.89 -20.76 24.71
C LYS A 110 -4.85 -21.57 25.59
N GLU A 111 -6.16 -21.44 25.40
CA GLU A 111 -7.18 -22.22 26.09
C GLU A 111 -6.98 -23.72 25.87
N ARG A 112 -6.83 -24.14 24.59
CA ARG A 112 -6.61 -25.55 24.23
C ARG A 112 -5.33 -26.13 24.81
N ARG A 113 -4.31 -25.33 25.08
CA ARG A 113 -3.07 -25.76 25.79
C ARG A 113 -3.17 -25.70 27.31
N GLY A 114 -4.33 -25.29 27.88
CA GLY A 114 -4.55 -25.20 29.30
C GLY A 114 -3.86 -24.03 30.01
N GLU A 115 -3.45 -23.00 29.28
CA GLU A 115 -2.71 -21.85 29.83
C GLU A 115 -3.55 -21.01 30.82
N TYR A 116 -4.88 -21.14 30.76
CA TYR A 116 -5.81 -20.44 31.67
C TYR A 116 -6.19 -21.27 32.91
N LEU A 117 -5.53 -22.40 33.14
CA LEU A 117 -5.64 -23.23 34.36
C LEU A 117 -7.08 -23.62 34.74
N GLY A 118 -7.99 -23.72 33.79
CA GLY A 118 -9.39 -24.10 34.00
C GLY A 118 -10.35 -22.93 34.21
N ASP A 119 -9.88 -21.68 34.10
CA ASP A 119 -10.75 -20.50 34.13
C ASP A 119 -11.72 -20.48 32.97
N THR A 120 -12.89 -19.90 33.17
CA THR A 120 -13.83 -19.62 32.08
C THR A 120 -13.28 -18.47 31.22
N VAL A 121 -12.88 -18.77 29.96
CA VAL A 121 -12.33 -17.78 29.02
C VAL A 121 -13.47 -16.95 28.43
N GLN A 122 -13.37 -15.62 28.52
CA GLN A 122 -14.39 -14.66 28.10
C GLN A 122 -13.77 -13.52 27.28
N VAL A 123 -14.60 -12.72 26.61
CA VAL A 123 -14.14 -11.54 25.87
C VAL A 123 -13.40 -10.57 26.82
N ILE A 124 -13.97 -10.31 27.98
CA ILE A 124 -13.32 -9.58 29.08
C ILE A 124 -13.05 -10.59 30.21
N PRO A 125 -11.81 -10.79 30.65
CA PRO A 125 -10.61 -10.03 30.29
C PRO A 125 -9.78 -10.63 29.14
N HIS A 126 -9.97 -11.87 28.71
CA HIS A 126 -8.97 -12.64 27.97
C HIS A 126 -8.71 -12.10 26.56
N ILE A 127 -9.78 -11.79 25.80
CA ILE A 127 -9.63 -11.17 24.47
C ILE A 127 -9.11 -9.74 24.60
N THR A 128 -9.65 -8.95 25.55
CA THR A 128 -9.18 -7.57 25.75
C THR A 128 -7.75 -7.51 26.23
N ASP A 129 -7.29 -8.46 27.03
CA ASP A 129 -5.88 -8.55 27.46
C ASP A 129 -4.96 -8.90 26.30
N GLU A 130 -5.36 -9.83 25.41
CA GLU A 130 -4.57 -10.13 24.21
C GLU A 130 -4.49 -8.90 23.27
N ILE A 131 -5.60 -8.17 23.09
CA ILE A 131 -5.60 -6.91 22.32
C ILE A 131 -4.65 -5.88 22.97
N LYS A 132 -4.70 -5.72 24.30
CA LYS A 132 -3.77 -4.82 25.02
C LYS A 132 -2.31 -5.26 24.86
N ASN A 133 -2.05 -6.57 24.84
CA ASN A 133 -0.71 -7.10 24.60
C ASN A 133 -0.21 -6.74 23.21
N VAL A 134 -1.06 -6.86 22.17
CA VAL A 134 -0.74 -6.41 20.81
C VAL A 134 -0.43 -4.91 20.78
N MET A 135 -1.27 -4.07 21.41
CA MET A 135 -1.05 -2.61 21.47
C MET A 135 0.27 -2.25 22.16
N ARG A 136 0.64 -2.97 23.23
CA ARG A 136 1.82 -2.69 24.05
C ARG A 136 3.11 -3.29 23.49
N ARG A 137 3.01 -4.35 22.69
CA ARG A 137 4.19 -5.01 22.11
C ARG A 137 5.03 -4.04 21.28
N GLN A 138 4.40 -3.12 20.58
CA GLN A 138 5.06 -2.07 19.81
C GLN A 138 5.80 -1.03 20.68
N ALA A 139 5.52 -0.96 21.97
CA ALA A 139 6.22 -0.06 22.91
C ALA A 139 7.55 -0.64 23.42
N GLN A 140 7.89 -1.87 23.05
CA GLN A 140 9.17 -2.47 23.42
C GLN A 140 10.32 -1.81 22.65
N PRO A 141 11.53 -1.79 23.22
CA PRO A 141 12.70 -1.32 22.50
C PRO A 141 12.95 -2.14 21.23
N ASP A 142 13.39 -1.47 20.17
CA ASP A 142 13.91 -2.11 18.97
C ASP A 142 15.25 -2.83 19.26
N GLU A 143 15.82 -3.49 18.22
CA GLU A 143 17.11 -4.21 18.32
C GLU A 143 18.27 -3.29 18.75
N ASN A 144 18.14 -1.99 18.58
CA ASN A 144 19.12 -0.98 18.96
C ASN A 144 18.84 -0.39 20.35
N GLY A 145 17.83 -0.90 21.06
CA GLY A 145 17.41 -0.42 22.38
C GLY A 145 16.60 0.89 22.37
N ASN A 146 16.17 1.38 21.19
CA ASN A 146 15.36 2.60 21.10
C ASN A 146 13.89 2.27 21.30
N ARG A 147 13.23 2.97 22.23
CA ARG A 147 11.78 2.91 22.39
C ARG A 147 11.09 3.98 21.53
N PRO A 148 9.88 3.71 21.01
CA PRO A 148 9.10 4.75 20.37
C PRO A 148 8.67 5.80 21.40
N ASP A 149 8.68 7.08 20.97
CA ASP A 149 8.11 8.17 21.77
C ASP A 149 6.57 8.07 21.74
N VAL A 150 6.01 7.69 20.58
CA VAL A 150 4.56 7.61 20.34
C VAL A 150 4.22 6.40 19.50
N ILE A 151 3.15 5.71 19.90
CA ILE A 151 2.44 4.73 19.06
C ILE A 151 1.11 5.34 18.64
N ILE A 152 0.84 5.37 17.35
CA ILE A 152 -0.46 5.73 16.79
C ILE A 152 -1.16 4.44 16.39
N THR A 153 -2.26 4.11 17.07
CA THR A 153 -3.06 2.92 16.80
C THR A 153 -4.38 3.35 16.16
N GLU A 154 -4.58 2.96 14.92
CA GLU A 154 -5.87 3.11 14.24
C GLU A 154 -6.77 1.92 14.58
N ILE A 155 -7.97 2.21 15.07
CA ILE A 155 -9.00 1.21 15.32
C ILE A 155 -9.93 1.18 14.09
N GLY A 156 -9.93 0.04 13.39
CA GLY A 156 -10.79 -0.22 12.23
C GLY A 156 -12.28 -0.27 12.61
N GLY A 157 -13.13 -0.25 11.58
CA GLY A 157 -14.58 -0.21 11.75
C GLY A 157 -15.12 1.16 12.15
N THR A 158 -16.38 1.20 12.49
CA THR A 158 -17.14 2.40 12.88
C THR A 158 -17.53 2.31 14.35
N VAL A 159 -17.37 3.40 15.10
CA VAL A 159 -17.81 3.46 16.50
C VAL A 159 -19.33 3.25 16.57
N GLY A 160 -19.73 2.23 17.32
CA GLY A 160 -21.11 1.77 17.42
C GLY A 160 -21.33 0.38 16.82
N ASP A 161 -20.46 -0.06 15.92
CA ASP A 161 -20.52 -1.40 15.36
C ASP A 161 -20.01 -2.43 16.37
N ILE A 162 -20.66 -3.60 16.40
CA ILE A 162 -20.36 -4.64 17.40
C ILE A 162 -18.94 -5.20 17.24
N GLU A 163 -18.44 -5.26 16.02
CA GLU A 163 -17.15 -5.84 15.68
C GLU A 163 -15.98 -5.05 16.30
N SER A 164 -16.10 -3.73 16.41
CA SER A 164 -15.05 -2.87 16.94
C SER A 164 -15.06 -2.74 18.46
N GLN A 165 -16.12 -3.19 19.14
CA GLN A 165 -16.27 -3.02 20.59
C GLN A 165 -15.13 -3.62 21.42
N PRO A 166 -14.61 -4.85 21.18
CA PRO A 166 -13.51 -5.39 21.97
C PRO A 166 -12.23 -4.54 21.88
N PHE A 167 -11.94 -3.97 20.69
CA PHE A 167 -10.79 -3.09 20.50
C PHE A 167 -10.95 -1.76 21.23
N LEU A 168 -12.15 -1.17 21.17
CA LEU A 168 -12.46 0.08 21.87
C LEU A 168 -12.40 -0.13 23.40
N GLU A 169 -12.92 -1.24 23.89
CA GLU A 169 -12.83 -1.59 25.33
C GLU A 169 -11.37 -1.79 25.76
N ALA A 170 -10.57 -2.49 24.97
CA ALA A 170 -9.14 -2.66 25.26
C ALA A 170 -8.40 -1.31 25.27
N ALA A 171 -8.67 -0.41 24.32
CA ALA A 171 -8.09 0.93 24.26
C ALA A 171 -8.50 1.79 25.49
N ARG A 172 -9.76 1.67 25.93
CA ARG A 172 -10.25 2.30 27.17
C ARG A 172 -9.49 1.79 28.39
N GLN A 173 -9.25 0.47 28.48
CA GLN A 173 -8.46 -0.15 29.54
C GLN A 173 -7.00 0.32 29.49
N VAL A 174 -6.38 0.40 28.31
CA VAL A 174 -5.01 0.95 28.16
C VAL A 174 -4.93 2.37 28.73
N ARG A 175 -5.94 3.23 28.47
CA ARG A 175 -6.00 4.59 29.05
C ARG A 175 -6.13 4.55 30.58
N HIS A 176 -6.86 3.60 31.11
CA HIS A 176 -6.95 3.40 32.57
C HIS A 176 -5.61 2.96 33.16
N ASP A 177 -4.97 1.97 32.55
CA ASP A 177 -3.73 1.35 33.02
C ASP A 177 -2.53 2.31 32.96
N LEU A 178 -2.39 3.08 31.86
CA LEU A 178 -1.26 3.98 31.62
C LEU A 178 -1.49 5.40 32.13
N GLY A 179 -2.74 5.75 32.44
CA GLY A 179 -3.14 7.09 32.86
C GLY A 179 -3.39 8.06 31.69
N ARG A 180 -4.24 9.05 31.95
CA ARG A 180 -4.69 10.04 30.95
C ARG A 180 -3.57 10.85 30.32
N SER A 181 -2.48 11.12 31.03
CA SER A 181 -1.32 11.89 30.52
C SER A 181 -0.52 11.13 29.45
N ASN A 182 -0.75 9.81 29.31
CA ASN A 182 0.01 8.96 28.39
C ASN A 182 -0.83 8.46 27.21
N VAL A 183 -2.14 8.74 27.20
CA VAL A 183 -3.07 8.25 26.17
C VAL A 183 -3.98 9.39 25.70
N ALA A 184 -4.08 9.56 24.37
CA ALA A 184 -5.01 10.46 23.72
C ALA A 184 -5.89 9.72 22.72
N PHE A 185 -7.15 10.17 22.55
CA PHE A 185 -8.08 9.69 21.54
C PHE A 185 -8.37 10.80 20.52
N VAL A 186 -8.11 10.52 19.25
CA VAL A 186 -8.48 11.34 18.10
C VAL A 186 -9.66 10.66 17.40
N HIS A 187 -10.79 11.33 17.31
CA HIS A 187 -11.97 10.78 16.66
C HIS A 187 -12.22 11.48 15.33
N VAL A 188 -12.18 10.71 14.25
CA VAL A 188 -12.47 11.20 12.89
C VAL A 188 -13.96 11.05 12.61
N SER A 189 -14.62 12.10 12.14
CA SER A 189 -16.03 12.11 11.85
C SER A 189 -16.35 12.91 10.60
N LEU A 190 -17.54 12.70 10.04
CA LEU A 190 -18.03 13.39 8.84
C LEU A 190 -19.07 14.44 9.21
N ILE A 191 -18.93 15.63 8.64
CA ILE A 191 -19.97 16.65 8.60
C ILE A 191 -20.45 16.78 7.16
N PRO A 192 -21.52 16.06 6.78
CA PRO A 192 -22.04 16.10 5.42
C PRO A 192 -22.74 17.43 5.15
N PHE A 193 -22.59 17.95 3.94
CA PHE A 193 -23.44 18.99 3.40
C PHE A 193 -24.66 18.35 2.73
N LEU A 194 -25.84 18.84 3.05
CA LEU A 194 -27.09 18.40 2.41
C LEU A 194 -27.52 19.45 1.38
N PRO A 195 -27.35 19.20 0.07
CA PRO A 195 -27.68 20.17 -0.98
C PRO A 195 -29.15 20.65 -0.92
N ALA A 196 -30.09 19.72 -0.61
CA ALA A 196 -31.49 20.03 -0.52
C ALA A 196 -31.86 21.00 0.63
N ALA A 197 -31.07 20.99 1.72
CA ALA A 197 -31.26 21.87 2.87
C ALA A 197 -30.30 23.09 2.85
N GLY A 198 -29.30 23.11 1.99
CA GLY A 198 -28.29 24.17 1.90
C GLY A 198 -27.40 24.30 3.14
N GLU A 199 -27.27 23.25 3.95
CA GLU A 199 -26.58 23.34 5.23
C GLU A 199 -25.72 22.11 5.57
N LEU A 200 -24.69 22.33 6.41
CA LEU A 200 -23.87 21.29 7.03
C LEU A 200 -24.61 20.65 8.21
N LYS A 201 -24.57 19.32 8.30
CA LYS A 201 -25.25 18.57 9.38
C LYS A 201 -24.23 18.01 10.38
N THR A 202 -24.27 18.52 11.61
CA THR A 202 -23.42 18.06 12.72
C THR A 202 -23.99 16.87 13.48
N LYS A 203 -25.27 16.54 13.27
CA LYS A 203 -25.98 15.48 14.01
C LYS A 203 -25.29 14.10 13.91
N PRO A 204 -24.78 13.65 12.74
CA PRO A 204 -24.06 12.38 12.64
C PRO A 204 -22.81 12.33 13.54
N THR A 205 -22.03 13.40 13.57
CA THR A 205 -20.87 13.53 14.46
C THR A 205 -21.28 13.51 15.94
N GLN A 206 -22.37 14.19 16.31
CA GLN A 206 -22.88 14.18 17.69
C GLN A 206 -23.27 12.77 18.13
N HIS A 207 -23.94 12.00 17.28
CA HIS A 207 -24.29 10.61 17.54
C HIS A 207 -23.06 9.72 17.69
N SER A 208 -22.07 9.86 16.80
CA SER A 208 -20.82 9.08 16.86
C SER A 208 -20.03 9.38 18.15
N VAL A 209 -19.90 10.65 18.53
CA VAL A 209 -19.25 11.04 19.80
C VAL A 209 -20.04 10.55 21.00
N SER A 210 -21.38 10.55 20.95
CA SER A 210 -22.23 10.01 22.01
C SER A 210 -22.02 8.50 22.17
N ALA A 211 -21.97 7.74 21.06
CA ALA A 211 -21.69 6.32 21.07
C ALA A 211 -20.28 6.02 21.69
N LEU A 212 -19.26 6.79 21.31
CA LEU A 212 -17.92 6.65 21.89
C LEU A 212 -17.92 6.95 23.40
N ARG A 213 -18.65 7.96 23.84
CA ARG A 213 -18.79 8.30 25.26
C ARG A 213 -19.54 7.24 26.07
N SER A 214 -20.54 6.58 25.47
CA SER A 214 -21.32 5.55 26.16
C SER A 214 -20.47 4.33 26.56
N ILE A 215 -19.36 4.07 25.86
CA ILE A 215 -18.37 3.04 26.22
C ILE A 215 -17.22 3.59 27.09
N GLY A 216 -17.35 4.82 27.59
CA GLY A 216 -16.38 5.42 28.53
C GLY A 216 -15.18 6.12 27.89
N ILE A 217 -15.20 6.37 26.58
CA ILE A 217 -14.13 7.09 25.86
C ILE A 217 -14.61 8.49 25.52
N ALA A 218 -13.98 9.52 26.10
CA ALA A 218 -14.12 10.89 25.66
C ALA A 218 -12.94 11.23 24.72
N PRO A 219 -13.20 11.65 23.46
CA PRO A 219 -12.14 12.05 22.54
C PRO A 219 -11.44 13.32 23.06
N ASP A 220 -10.13 13.35 22.89
CA ASP A 220 -9.29 14.53 23.20
C ASP A 220 -9.30 15.51 22.02
N ALA A 221 -9.39 15.02 20.78
CA ALA A 221 -9.54 15.81 19.57
C ALA A 221 -10.58 15.22 18.62
N LEU A 222 -11.26 16.08 17.85
CA LEU A 222 -12.20 15.71 16.77
C LEU A 222 -11.62 16.18 15.45
N VAL A 223 -11.41 15.26 14.50
CA VAL A 223 -11.05 15.60 13.13
C VAL A 223 -12.34 15.51 12.30
N LEU A 224 -12.79 16.64 11.79
CA LEU A 224 -14.06 16.77 11.06
C LEU A 224 -13.79 16.82 9.56
N ARG A 225 -14.10 15.72 8.87
CA ARG A 225 -14.06 15.66 7.41
C ARG A 225 -15.29 16.37 6.84
N THR A 226 -15.05 17.17 5.82
CA THR A 226 -16.09 17.96 5.14
C THR A 226 -15.65 18.28 3.72
N ASP A 227 -16.62 18.52 2.84
CA ASP A 227 -16.37 18.95 1.45
C ASP A 227 -16.13 20.47 1.31
N ARG A 228 -16.31 21.23 2.40
CA ARG A 228 -16.18 22.70 2.43
C ARG A 228 -15.79 23.22 3.80
N ALA A 229 -15.41 24.50 3.90
CA ALA A 229 -15.05 25.15 5.15
C ALA A 229 -16.18 25.11 6.20
N LEU A 230 -15.81 24.87 7.46
CA LEU A 230 -16.73 24.86 8.59
C LEU A 230 -16.98 26.28 9.11
N PRO A 231 -18.25 26.63 9.43
CA PRO A 231 -18.55 27.87 10.15
C PRO A 231 -17.84 27.96 11.51
N GLU A 232 -17.35 29.13 11.89
CA GLU A 232 -16.60 29.34 13.15
C GLU A 232 -17.35 28.86 14.41
N GLY A 233 -18.69 28.95 14.43
CA GLY A 233 -19.52 28.49 15.56
C GLY A 233 -19.45 27.00 15.85
N ILE A 234 -18.95 26.18 14.93
CA ILE A 234 -18.80 24.73 15.12
C ILE A 234 -17.51 24.42 15.89
N LYS A 235 -16.49 25.26 15.79
CA LYS A 235 -15.14 25.06 16.36
C LYS A 235 -15.04 25.30 17.89
N SER A 236 -16.08 25.77 18.57
CA SER A 236 -15.96 26.42 19.90
C SER A 236 -15.93 25.50 21.14
N LYS A 237 -15.96 24.18 21.05
CA LYS A 237 -16.21 23.33 22.24
C LYS A 237 -15.24 22.19 22.57
N VAL A 238 -14.29 21.83 21.71
CA VAL A 238 -13.26 20.77 21.90
C VAL A 238 -12.12 21.12 20.95
N ALA A 239 -10.94 20.47 21.01
CA ALA A 239 -9.96 20.58 19.95
C ALA A 239 -10.57 20.03 18.65
N VAL A 240 -11.28 20.90 17.92
CA VAL A 240 -11.94 20.61 16.66
C VAL A 240 -11.02 20.98 15.52
N ILE A 241 -10.62 19.99 14.77
CA ILE A 241 -9.70 20.09 13.64
C ILE A 241 -10.51 19.95 12.37
N GLU A 242 -10.53 21.00 11.58
CA GLU A 242 -11.15 20.95 10.25
C GLU A 242 -10.23 20.21 9.28
N CYS A 243 -10.78 19.23 8.57
CA CYS A 243 -10.09 18.51 7.52
C CYS A 243 -10.96 18.49 6.26
N ALA A 244 -11.03 19.65 5.60
CA ALA A 244 -11.71 19.77 4.31
C ALA A 244 -10.98 18.95 3.24
N ASP A 245 -11.73 18.56 2.20
CA ASP A 245 -11.15 17.87 1.06
C ASP A 245 -10.06 18.72 0.40
N VAL A 246 -8.97 18.07 0.04
CA VAL A 246 -7.76 18.73 -0.50
C VAL A 246 -7.43 18.16 -1.88
N PRO A 247 -6.74 18.94 -2.75
CA PRO A 247 -6.41 18.52 -4.11
C PRO A 247 -5.51 17.26 -4.17
N SER A 248 -4.72 17.01 -3.12
CA SER A 248 -3.85 15.85 -2.99
C SER A 248 -3.81 15.38 -1.55
N ILE A 249 -3.78 14.07 -1.34
CA ILE A 249 -3.64 13.46 0.00
C ILE A 249 -2.38 13.96 0.73
N TYR A 250 -1.34 14.34 -0.02
CA TYR A 250 -0.09 14.88 0.55
C TYR A 250 -0.23 16.30 1.14
N ASN A 251 -1.37 16.96 0.92
CA ASN A 251 -1.70 18.22 1.61
C ASN A 251 -2.26 18.02 3.02
N VAL A 252 -2.77 16.82 3.34
CA VAL A 252 -3.42 16.56 4.63
C VAL A 252 -2.52 16.86 5.83
N PRO A 253 -1.22 16.49 5.86
CA PRO A 253 -0.32 16.87 6.95
C PRO A 253 -0.28 18.39 7.17
N LEU A 254 -0.21 19.16 6.10
CA LEU A 254 -0.19 20.63 6.20
C LEU A 254 -1.52 21.19 6.74
N THR A 255 -2.65 20.61 6.34
CA THR A 255 -3.97 20.99 6.84
C THR A 255 -4.09 20.71 8.34
N LEU A 256 -3.74 19.49 8.79
CA LEU A 256 -3.78 19.13 10.22
C LEU A 256 -2.84 19.99 11.07
N HIS A 257 -1.66 20.36 10.53
CA HIS A 257 -0.72 21.24 11.21
C HIS A 257 -1.27 22.67 11.36
N ARG A 258 -1.85 23.25 10.29
CA ARG A 258 -2.46 24.59 10.32
C ARG A 258 -3.61 24.67 11.32
N GLU A 259 -4.39 23.61 11.45
CA GLU A 259 -5.46 23.47 12.43
C GLU A 259 -4.93 23.15 13.84
N GLY A 260 -3.62 22.91 14.02
CA GLY A 260 -2.96 22.77 15.31
C GLY A 260 -3.05 21.39 15.96
N LEU A 261 -3.47 20.33 15.24
CA LEU A 261 -3.65 18.99 15.82
C LEU A 261 -2.37 18.45 16.46
N ASP A 262 -1.26 18.52 15.75
CA ASP A 262 0.04 18.01 16.21
C ASP A 262 0.57 18.79 17.41
N ALA A 263 0.47 20.12 17.41
CA ALA A 263 0.87 20.97 18.53
C ALA A 263 0.01 20.68 19.79
N TYR A 264 -1.30 20.54 19.61
CA TYR A 264 -2.21 20.17 20.68
C TYR A 264 -1.86 18.82 21.30
N LEU A 265 -1.62 17.77 20.49
CA LEU A 265 -1.30 16.43 20.98
C LEU A 265 0.08 16.37 21.64
N VAL A 266 1.08 17.08 21.12
CA VAL A 266 2.41 17.21 21.76
C VAL A 266 2.28 17.81 23.15
N GLN A 267 1.53 18.90 23.29
CA GLN A 267 1.26 19.54 24.59
C GLN A 267 0.46 18.61 25.52
N ARG A 268 -0.62 18.00 24.99
CA ARG A 268 -1.55 17.13 25.74
C ARG A 268 -0.86 15.89 26.33
N LEU A 269 0.12 15.33 25.62
CA LEU A 269 0.87 14.15 26.03
C LEU A 269 2.21 14.47 26.72
N GLY A 270 2.56 15.74 26.86
CA GLY A 270 3.82 16.16 27.45
C GLY A 270 5.04 15.70 26.65
N LEU A 271 4.93 15.64 25.33
CA LEU A 271 6.03 15.30 24.44
C LEU A 271 6.97 16.48 24.24
N SER A 272 8.23 16.21 23.83
CA SER A 272 9.19 17.26 23.52
C SER A 272 8.69 18.10 22.34
N PHE A 273 8.49 19.40 22.57
CA PHE A 273 8.11 20.33 21.52
C PHE A 273 9.32 20.69 20.66
N ARG A 274 9.20 20.48 19.35
CA ARG A 274 10.13 20.95 18.33
C ARG A 274 9.31 21.45 17.15
N ASP A 275 9.84 22.39 16.40
CA ASP A 275 9.21 22.83 15.15
C ASP A 275 9.21 21.70 14.12
N VAL A 276 8.20 21.71 13.25
CA VAL A 276 8.08 20.73 12.17
C VAL A 276 9.13 21.02 11.09
N ASP A 277 9.95 20.05 10.78
CA ASP A 277 10.83 20.14 9.60
C ASP A 277 10.00 19.86 8.33
N TRP A 278 9.78 20.92 7.58
CA TRP A 278 8.98 20.90 6.34
C TRP A 278 9.80 20.75 5.07
N LYS A 279 11.12 20.71 5.13
CA LYS A 279 11.98 20.82 3.94
C LYS A 279 11.60 19.77 2.89
N GLU A 280 11.73 18.50 3.22
CA GLU A 280 11.44 17.39 2.32
C GLU A 280 9.98 17.39 1.82
N TRP A 281 9.04 17.65 2.73
CA TRP A 281 7.62 17.62 2.39
C TRP A 281 7.18 18.80 1.52
N LYS A 282 7.79 19.98 1.69
CA LYS A 282 7.56 21.13 0.80
C LYS A 282 8.09 20.85 -0.60
N GLU A 283 9.28 20.29 -0.74
CA GLU A 283 9.83 19.86 -2.03
C GLU A 283 8.91 18.86 -2.74
N LEU A 284 8.32 17.91 -2.00
CA LEU A 284 7.29 17.01 -2.52
C LEU A 284 6.07 17.78 -3.02
N LEU A 285 5.51 18.66 -2.20
CA LEU A 285 4.31 19.44 -2.57
C LEU A 285 4.54 20.33 -3.79
N GLU A 286 5.74 20.89 -3.97
CA GLU A 286 6.09 21.63 -5.17
C GLU A 286 6.02 20.74 -6.42
N ARG A 287 6.56 19.51 -6.36
CA ARG A 287 6.47 18.54 -7.47
C ARG A 287 5.04 18.10 -7.75
N VAL A 288 4.22 17.95 -6.71
CA VAL A 288 2.80 17.57 -6.83
C VAL A 288 1.97 18.68 -7.49
N HIS A 289 2.20 19.96 -7.13
CA HIS A 289 1.34 21.08 -7.54
C HIS A 289 1.85 21.86 -8.75
N SER A 290 3.15 21.75 -9.04
CA SER A 290 3.79 22.50 -10.14
C SER A 290 4.54 21.57 -11.09
N PRO A 291 3.90 20.51 -11.63
CA PRO A 291 4.54 19.61 -12.58
C PRO A 291 4.83 20.35 -13.90
N LYS A 292 5.99 20.04 -14.51
CA LYS A 292 6.39 20.63 -15.79
C LYS A 292 5.79 19.89 -17.00
N HIS A 293 5.40 18.64 -16.82
CA HIS A 293 4.91 17.76 -17.87
C HIS A 293 3.60 17.09 -17.43
N ARG A 294 2.85 16.63 -18.42
CA ARG A 294 1.64 15.81 -18.20
C ARG A 294 1.73 14.57 -19.07
N LEU A 295 1.58 13.41 -18.47
CA LEU A 295 1.66 12.11 -19.12
C LEU A 295 0.39 11.31 -18.81
N GLU A 296 0.05 10.40 -19.72
CA GLU A 296 -1.03 9.43 -19.52
C GLU A 296 -0.45 8.02 -19.49
N VAL A 297 -0.69 7.30 -18.39
CA VAL A 297 -0.24 5.91 -18.20
C VAL A 297 -1.46 5.00 -18.14
N ALA A 298 -1.51 3.98 -19.00
CA ALA A 298 -2.54 2.96 -18.91
C ALA A 298 -2.18 1.93 -17.84
N LEU A 299 -3.09 1.69 -16.91
CA LEU A 299 -3.04 0.57 -15.98
C LEU A 299 -4.01 -0.50 -16.48
N VAL A 300 -3.46 -1.60 -17.02
CA VAL A 300 -4.24 -2.68 -17.64
C VAL A 300 -4.48 -3.79 -16.65
N GLY A 301 -5.61 -3.75 -15.98
CA GLY A 301 -5.95 -4.65 -14.87
C GLY A 301 -7.33 -5.26 -14.96
N LYS A 302 -7.63 -6.18 -14.06
CA LYS A 302 -8.94 -6.84 -13.96
C LYS A 302 -9.82 -6.34 -12.80
N TYR A 303 -9.26 -5.53 -11.90
CA TYR A 303 -9.97 -4.97 -10.72
C TYR A 303 -10.15 -3.47 -10.84
N ILE A 304 -10.35 -2.95 -12.05
CA ILE A 304 -10.36 -1.50 -12.35
C ILE A 304 -11.59 -0.77 -11.79
N ASP A 305 -12.66 -1.49 -11.49
CA ASP A 305 -13.89 -0.90 -10.91
C ASP A 305 -13.70 -0.49 -9.44
N LEU A 306 -12.70 -1.03 -8.76
CA LEU A 306 -12.29 -0.62 -7.42
C LEU A 306 -10.82 -0.19 -7.43
N HIS A 307 -10.59 1.12 -7.44
CA HIS A 307 -9.24 1.69 -7.52
C HIS A 307 -8.34 1.26 -6.34
N ASP A 308 -8.92 1.02 -5.17
CA ASP A 308 -8.20 0.57 -3.97
C ASP A 308 -7.57 -0.83 -4.15
N ALA A 309 -8.05 -1.64 -5.13
CA ALA A 309 -7.41 -2.91 -5.47
C ALA A 309 -6.00 -2.75 -6.09
N TYR A 310 -5.67 -1.56 -6.59
CA TYR A 310 -4.38 -1.20 -7.16
C TYR A 310 -3.80 0.07 -6.51
N LEU A 311 -4.11 0.32 -5.24
CA LEU A 311 -3.73 1.56 -4.56
C LEU A 311 -2.22 1.79 -4.60
N SER A 312 -1.41 0.81 -4.18
CA SER A 312 0.06 0.95 -4.18
C SER A 312 0.64 1.10 -5.59
N VAL A 313 0.07 0.42 -6.60
CA VAL A 313 0.49 0.58 -8.00
C VAL A 313 0.20 2.01 -8.49
N SER A 314 -1.02 2.50 -8.23
CA SER A 314 -1.42 3.86 -8.65
C SER A 314 -0.58 4.95 -7.98
N GLU A 315 -0.28 4.78 -6.68
CA GLU A 315 0.60 5.70 -5.96
C GLU A 315 2.04 5.62 -6.47
N ALA A 316 2.58 4.41 -6.74
CA ALA A 316 3.93 4.24 -7.27
C ALA A 316 4.09 4.88 -8.67
N ILE A 317 3.07 4.79 -9.53
CA ILE A 317 3.04 5.50 -10.82
C ILE A 317 3.12 7.01 -10.60
N LYS A 318 2.32 7.57 -9.67
CA LYS A 318 2.35 9.01 -9.34
C LYS A 318 3.71 9.41 -8.76
N HIS A 319 4.31 8.58 -7.89
CA HIS A 319 5.64 8.83 -7.33
C HIS A 319 6.71 8.88 -8.43
N GLY A 320 6.64 7.99 -9.43
CA GLY A 320 7.48 8.07 -10.61
C GLY A 320 7.31 9.40 -11.36
N GLY A 321 6.06 9.91 -11.43
CA GLY A 321 5.75 11.25 -11.92
C GLY A 321 6.46 12.34 -11.11
N PHE A 322 6.41 12.30 -9.79
CA PHE A 322 7.08 13.27 -8.91
C PHE A 322 8.59 13.28 -9.11
N ALA A 323 9.21 12.10 -9.29
CA ALA A 323 10.65 12.00 -9.62
C ALA A 323 11.01 12.75 -10.90
N ASN A 324 10.11 12.75 -11.88
CA ASN A 324 10.31 13.31 -13.23
C ASN A 324 9.64 14.68 -13.44
N ASN A 325 9.18 15.35 -12.38
CA ASN A 325 8.41 16.60 -12.45
C ASN A 325 7.22 16.53 -13.43
N ALA A 326 6.55 15.37 -13.49
CA ALA A 326 5.43 15.10 -14.35
C ALA A 326 4.17 14.80 -13.53
N ARG A 327 3.04 15.37 -13.93
CA ARG A 327 1.72 14.89 -13.53
C ARG A 327 1.39 13.66 -14.37
N VAL A 328 1.02 12.57 -13.71
CA VAL A 328 0.59 11.35 -14.38
C VAL A 328 -0.91 11.16 -14.17
N ASP A 329 -1.65 11.16 -15.25
CA ASP A 329 -3.06 10.76 -15.28
C ASP A 329 -3.12 9.25 -15.59
N ILE A 330 -3.83 8.49 -14.77
CA ILE A 330 -3.95 7.04 -14.94
C ILE A 330 -5.21 6.73 -15.74
N ARG A 331 -5.03 6.09 -16.91
CA ARG A 331 -6.11 5.49 -17.69
C ARG A 331 -6.34 4.07 -17.18
N TRP A 332 -7.46 3.85 -16.54
CA TRP A 332 -7.88 2.53 -16.05
C TRP A 332 -8.45 1.72 -17.22
N VAL A 333 -7.79 0.62 -17.56
CA VAL A 333 -8.16 -0.21 -18.72
C VAL A 333 -8.53 -1.61 -18.23
N ALA A 334 -9.76 -2.04 -18.51
CA ALA A 334 -10.15 -3.43 -18.30
C ALA A 334 -9.36 -4.34 -19.23
N SER A 335 -8.61 -5.28 -18.68
CA SER A 335 -7.78 -6.17 -19.51
C SER A 335 -8.58 -6.88 -20.58
N ASP A 336 -9.80 -7.32 -20.28
CA ASP A 336 -10.67 -8.06 -21.23
C ASP A 336 -10.94 -7.27 -22.52
N THR A 337 -10.88 -5.93 -22.49
CA THR A 337 -11.07 -5.09 -23.70
C THR A 337 -9.88 -5.11 -24.66
N CYS A 338 -8.73 -5.63 -24.22
CA CYS A 338 -7.49 -5.70 -25.02
C CYS A 338 -7.23 -7.10 -25.62
N GLU A 339 -8.19 -8.04 -25.57
CA GLU A 339 -8.03 -9.40 -26.10
C GLU A 339 -7.80 -9.44 -27.63
N THR A 340 -8.37 -8.46 -28.35
CA THR A 340 -8.17 -8.33 -29.80
C THR A 340 -7.22 -7.20 -30.13
N PRO A 341 -6.50 -7.24 -31.27
CA PRO A 341 -5.65 -6.15 -31.73
C PRO A 341 -6.38 -4.81 -31.85
N GLU A 342 -7.64 -4.83 -32.32
CA GLU A 342 -8.48 -3.64 -32.46
C GLU A 342 -8.88 -3.07 -31.09
N GLY A 343 -9.17 -3.96 -30.12
CA GLY A 343 -9.45 -3.59 -28.73
C GLY A 343 -8.24 -2.92 -28.09
N ALA A 344 -7.07 -3.55 -28.15
CA ALA A 344 -5.82 -3.00 -27.65
C ALA A 344 -5.48 -1.66 -28.31
N ALA A 345 -5.64 -1.55 -29.64
CA ALA A 345 -5.43 -0.32 -30.38
C ALA A 345 -6.33 0.83 -29.89
N ARG A 346 -7.60 0.54 -29.63
CA ARG A 346 -8.58 1.54 -29.16
C ARG A 346 -8.26 2.00 -27.73
N GLU A 347 -8.05 1.05 -26.83
CA GLU A 347 -7.88 1.34 -25.39
C GLU A 347 -6.53 1.97 -25.07
N LEU A 348 -5.48 1.60 -25.82
CA LEU A 348 -4.11 2.03 -25.56
C LEU A 348 -3.63 3.14 -26.52
N ALA A 349 -4.52 3.63 -27.39
CA ALA A 349 -4.19 4.74 -28.28
C ALA A 349 -3.75 5.98 -27.49
N GLY A 350 -2.60 6.53 -27.87
CA GLY A 350 -2.12 7.81 -27.32
C GLY A 350 -1.44 7.75 -25.96
N VAL A 351 -1.52 6.66 -25.22
CA VAL A 351 -0.84 6.56 -23.90
C VAL A 351 0.68 6.66 -24.02
N ASP A 352 1.31 7.18 -22.99
CA ASP A 352 2.76 7.39 -22.94
C ASP A 352 3.50 6.19 -22.36
N ALA A 353 2.84 5.43 -21.47
CA ALA A 353 3.35 4.19 -20.91
C ALA A 353 2.21 3.24 -20.51
N ILE A 354 2.56 1.98 -20.22
CA ILE A 354 1.63 0.93 -19.80
C ILE A 354 2.18 0.24 -18.55
N VAL A 355 1.31 -0.03 -17.57
CA VAL A 355 1.59 -0.89 -16.41
C VAL A 355 0.63 -2.06 -16.43
N VAL A 356 1.16 -3.29 -16.35
CA VAL A 356 0.39 -4.52 -16.20
C VAL A 356 0.61 -5.04 -14.78
N PRO A 357 -0.36 -4.85 -13.88
CA PRO A 357 -0.21 -5.17 -12.46
C PRO A 357 -0.37 -6.67 -12.18
N GLY A 358 -0.05 -7.06 -10.95
CA GLY A 358 -0.30 -8.36 -10.37
C GLY A 358 -1.78 -8.77 -10.39
N GLY A 359 -2.05 -9.98 -9.94
CA GLY A 359 -3.39 -10.58 -9.83
C GLY A 359 -3.32 -12.10 -9.83
N PHE A 360 -4.46 -12.77 -9.63
CA PHE A 360 -4.58 -14.22 -9.60
C PHE A 360 -5.72 -14.70 -10.49
N GLY A 361 -5.61 -15.96 -10.98
CA GLY A 361 -6.63 -16.64 -11.76
C GLY A 361 -6.74 -16.18 -13.21
N ILE A 362 -7.48 -16.94 -13.99
CA ILE A 362 -7.49 -16.92 -15.46
C ILE A 362 -8.14 -15.68 -16.10
N ARG A 363 -9.09 -15.03 -15.43
CA ARG A 363 -9.83 -13.89 -16.00
C ARG A 363 -8.90 -12.76 -16.43
N GLY A 364 -9.08 -12.25 -17.65
CA GLY A 364 -8.39 -11.07 -18.18
C GLY A 364 -6.93 -11.32 -18.61
N ILE A 365 -6.46 -12.57 -18.65
CA ILE A 365 -5.09 -12.91 -19.03
C ILE A 365 -4.85 -12.63 -20.52
N GLU A 366 -5.69 -13.14 -21.43
CA GLU A 366 -5.51 -12.92 -22.87
C GLU A 366 -5.52 -11.43 -23.23
N GLY A 367 -6.33 -10.63 -22.53
CA GLY A 367 -6.30 -9.18 -22.69
C GLY A 367 -5.00 -8.53 -22.19
N LYS A 368 -4.40 -9.02 -21.08
CA LYS A 368 -3.07 -8.58 -20.67
C LYS A 368 -2.01 -8.94 -21.72
N LEU A 369 -2.07 -10.13 -22.30
CA LEU A 369 -1.19 -10.56 -23.39
C LEU A 369 -1.36 -9.67 -24.63
N GLY A 370 -2.60 -9.35 -25.01
CA GLY A 370 -2.91 -8.43 -26.10
C GLY A 370 -2.35 -7.03 -25.88
N ALA A 371 -2.50 -6.49 -24.66
CA ALA A 371 -1.93 -5.20 -24.28
C ALA A 371 -0.40 -5.19 -24.31
N LEU A 372 0.25 -6.25 -23.82
CA LEU A 372 1.70 -6.42 -23.83
C LEU A 372 2.24 -6.54 -25.26
N ARG A 373 1.57 -7.32 -26.12
CA ARG A 373 1.91 -7.42 -27.54
C ARG A 373 1.81 -6.05 -28.23
N TRP A 374 0.72 -5.32 -28.04
CA TRP A 374 0.54 -3.99 -28.57
C TRP A 374 1.66 -3.04 -28.10
N ALA A 375 1.97 -3.08 -26.80
CA ALA A 375 3.03 -2.26 -26.21
C ALA A 375 4.40 -2.54 -26.85
N ARG A 376 4.75 -3.81 -27.01
CA ARG A 376 6.01 -4.25 -27.61
C ARG A 376 6.12 -3.82 -29.07
N GLU A 377 5.08 -4.09 -29.88
CA GLU A 377 5.06 -3.78 -31.32
C GLU A 377 5.09 -2.27 -31.57
N HIS A 378 4.48 -1.45 -30.68
CA HIS A 378 4.45 0.02 -30.81
C HIS A 378 5.50 0.74 -29.96
N ARG A 379 6.42 0.00 -29.34
CA ARG A 379 7.53 0.52 -28.52
C ARG A 379 7.03 1.48 -27.43
N ILE A 380 5.94 1.14 -26.75
CA ILE A 380 5.38 1.91 -25.63
C ILE A 380 6.06 1.47 -24.34
N PRO A 381 6.73 2.37 -23.59
CA PRO A 381 7.32 2.02 -22.29
C PRO A 381 6.37 1.22 -21.42
N THR A 382 6.81 0.06 -20.95
CA THR A 382 5.93 -0.91 -20.27
C THR A 382 6.62 -1.51 -19.04
N LEU A 383 5.86 -1.62 -17.96
CA LEU A 383 6.27 -2.29 -16.72
C LEU A 383 5.27 -3.38 -16.35
N GLY A 384 5.77 -4.62 -16.21
CA GLY A 384 5.01 -5.77 -15.72
C GLY A 384 5.34 -6.06 -14.25
N LEU A 385 4.32 -6.31 -13.41
CA LEU A 385 4.46 -6.58 -11.98
C LEU A 385 3.87 -7.95 -11.65
N CYS A 386 4.62 -8.84 -11.03
CA CYS A 386 4.20 -10.17 -10.59
C CYS A 386 3.53 -10.96 -11.75
N LEU A 387 2.21 -11.12 -11.76
CA LEU A 387 1.49 -11.69 -12.90
C LEU A 387 1.78 -10.96 -14.23
N GLY A 388 2.09 -9.67 -14.16
CA GLY A 388 2.51 -8.90 -15.34
C GLY A 388 3.82 -9.39 -15.95
N LEU A 389 4.79 -9.83 -15.14
CA LEU A 389 6.01 -10.52 -15.62
C LEU A 389 5.62 -11.85 -16.28
N GLN A 390 4.80 -12.66 -15.63
CA GLN A 390 4.38 -13.95 -16.15
C GLN A 390 3.67 -13.80 -17.50
N CYS A 391 2.77 -12.83 -17.62
CA CYS A 391 2.13 -12.49 -18.91
C CYS A 391 3.17 -12.04 -19.95
N MET A 392 4.18 -11.26 -19.58
CA MET A 392 5.24 -10.81 -20.49
C MET A 392 6.07 -11.98 -21.01
N VAL A 393 6.37 -12.97 -20.16
CA VAL A 393 7.06 -14.20 -20.53
C VAL A 393 6.20 -15.04 -21.48
N ILE A 394 4.91 -15.23 -21.18
CA ILE A 394 3.97 -15.98 -22.04
C ILE A 394 3.84 -15.28 -23.42
N GLU A 395 3.69 -13.97 -23.46
CA GLU A 395 3.61 -13.19 -24.70
C GLU A 395 4.87 -13.38 -25.55
N ALA A 396 6.06 -13.23 -24.94
CA ALA A 396 7.34 -13.42 -25.62
C ALA A 396 7.52 -14.88 -26.08
N ALA A 397 7.13 -15.86 -25.29
CA ALA A 397 7.17 -17.27 -25.68
C ALA A 397 6.30 -17.54 -26.91
N ARG A 398 5.06 -17.03 -26.93
CA ARG A 398 4.14 -17.23 -28.06
C ARG A 398 4.58 -16.53 -29.34
N HIS A 399 5.03 -15.26 -29.25
CA HIS A 399 5.21 -14.40 -30.42
C HIS A 399 6.68 -14.16 -30.82
N LEU A 400 7.64 -14.37 -29.92
CA LEU A 400 9.07 -14.24 -30.21
C LEU A 400 9.76 -15.61 -30.29
N ALA A 401 9.53 -16.51 -29.31
CA ALA A 401 10.18 -17.81 -29.24
C ALA A 401 9.49 -18.92 -30.03
N GLY A 402 8.36 -18.65 -30.69
CA GLY A 402 7.65 -19.62 -31.53
C GLY A 402 7.06 -20.78 -30.75
N ILE A 403 6.51 -20.51 -29.55
CA ILE A 403 5.83 -21.50 -28.68
C ILE A 403 4.36 -21.10 -28.55
N PRO A 404 3.51 -21.34 -29.57
CA PRO A 404 2.14 -20.83 -29.61
C PRO A 404 1.25 -21.34 -28.47
N GLY A 405 1.56 -22.54 -27.92
CA GLY A 405 0.86 -23.16 -26.79
C GLY A 405 1.37 -22.71 -25.41
N ALA A 406 2.33 -21.78 -25.33
CA ALA A 406 2.89 -21.34 -24.05
C ALA A 406 1.80 -20.82 -23.11
N SER A 407 1.79 -21.31 -21.87
CA SER A 407 0.82 -20.96 -20.84
C SER A 407 1.42 -21.07 -19.44
N SER A 408 0.60 -20.82 -18.43
CA SER A 408 0.89 -21.06 -17.01
C SER A 408 0.06 -22.23 -16.50
N THR A 409 0.62 -23.06 -15.62
CA THR A 409 -0.15 -24.11 -14.93
C THR A 409 -1.24 -23.57 -14.01
N GLU A 410 -1.21 -22.28 -13.64
CA GLU A 410 -2.33 -21.62 -12.97
C GLU A 410 -3.55 -21.44 -13.88
N MET A 411 -3.30 -21.18 -15.16
CA MET A 411 -4.33 -20.83 -16.14
C MET A 411 -4.83 -22.05 -16.90
N ASP A 412 -3.92 -22.97 -17.17
CA ASP A 412 -4.18 -24.24 -17.87
C ASP A 412 -3.31 -25.34 -17.22
N PRO A 413 -3.86 -26.08 -16.24
CA PRO A 413 -3.13 -27.14 -15.55
C PRO A 413 -2.64 -28.28 -16.49
N ASP A 414 -3.30 -28.47 -17.64
CA ASP A 414 -2.99 -29.50 -18.63
C ASP A 414 -2.08 -28.99 -19.76
N THR A 415 -1.57 -27.78 -19.68
CA THR A 415 -0.70 -27.20 -20.71
C THR A 415 0.54 -28.04 -20.97
N THR A 416 0.82 -28.28 -22.26
CA THR A 416 2.02 -28.99 -22.71
C THR A 416 3.27 -28.10 -22.78
N GLU A 417 3.07 -26.79 -22.69
CA GLU A 417 4.14 -25.78 -22.76
C GLU A 417 4.07 -24.82 -21.54
N PRO A 418 4.33 -25.34 -20.31
CA PRO A 418 4.21 -24.57 -19.08
C PRO A 418 5.43 -23.65 -18.90
N VAL A 419 5.46 -22.51 -19.60
CA VAL A 419 6.52 -21.52 -19.46
C VAL A 419 6.50 -20.82 -18.09
N ILE A 420 5.34 -20.85 -17.44
CA ILE A 420 5.12 -20.49 -16.04
C ILE A 420 4.57 -21.72 -15.33
N HIS A 421 5.12 -22.05 -14.16
CA HIS A 421 4.70 -23.24 -13.41
C HIS A 421 4.65 -22.98 -11.91
N THR A 422 4.02 -23.89 -11.17
CA THR A 422 3.98 -23.85 -9.71
C THR A 422 5.38 -23.96 -9.11
N MET A 423 5.72 -23.15 -8.14
CA MET A 423 6.95 -23.28 -7.36
C MET A 423 7.01 -24.65 -6.67
N ALA A 424 8.20 -25.22 -6.55
CA ALA A 424 8.39 -26.59 -6.05
C ALA A 424 7.83 -26.80 -4.64
N ASP A 425 7.92 -25.78 -3.78
CA ASP A 425 7.41 -25.76 -2.40
C ASP A 425 5.92 -25.41 -2.30
N GLN A 426 5.25 -25.10 -3.41
CA GLN A 426 3.85 -24.68 -3.45
C GLN A 426 2.89 -25.78 -3.97
N HIS A 427 3.41 -26.89 -4.45
CA HIS A 427 2.58 -27.97 -5.04
C HIS A 427 1.52 -28.51 -4.06
N GLU A 428 1.89 -28.75 -2.79
CA GLU A 428 0.97 -29.26 -1.77
C GLU A 428 -0.24 -28.34 -1.56
N PHE A 429 -0.02 -27.02 -1.57
CA PHE A 429 -1.09 -26.02 -1.37
C PHE A 429 -1.99 -25.88 -2.59
N VAL A 430 -1.43 -25.97 -3.79
CA VAL A 430 -2.19 -25.89 -5.05
C VAL A 430 -3.08 -27.13 -5.23
N ASP A 431 -2.59 -28.31 -4.81
CA ASP A 431 -3.32 -29.58 -4.86
C ASP A 431 -4.37 -29.72 -3.74
N GLY A 432 -4.56 -28.70 -2.90
CA GLY A 432 -5.61 -28.63 -1.87
C GLY A 432 -5.25 -29.30 -0.54
N GLY A 433 -3.96 -29.50 -0.26
CA GLY A 433 -3.45 -30.15 0.95
C GLY A 433 -3.21 -29.25 2.15
N GLY A 434 -3.50 -27.95 2.12
CA GLY A 434 -3.18 -27.03 3.21
C GLY A 434 -3.95 -25.72 3.18
N ASP A 435 -3.61 -24.84 4.14
CA ASP A 435 -4.16 -23.48 4.24
C ASP A 435 -3.67 -22.60 3.06
N MET A 436 -4.57 -21.86 2.44
CA MET A 436 -4.23 -20.99 1.30
C MET A 436 -3.63 -19.65 1.75
N GLY A 437 -4.00 -19.15 2.93
CA GLY A 437 -3.50 -17.87 3.47
C GLY A 437 -2.09 -18.01 4.05
N GLY A 438 -1.23 -16.99 3.85
CA GLY A 438 0.10 -16.92 4.44
C GLY A 438 1.13 -17.96 3.94
N THR A 439 0.84 -18.68 2.84
CA THR A 439 1.67 -19.80 2.36
C THR A 439 2.37 -19.55 1.04
N MET A 440 2.17 -18.39 0.40
CA MET A 440 2.89 -17.98 -0.80
C MET A 440 4.36 -17.64 -0.49
N ARG A 441 5.16 -17.38 -1.52
CA ARG A 441 6.43 -16.68 -1.34
C ARG A 441 6.12 -15.23 -1.00
N LEU A 442 6.28 -14.89 0.28
CA LEU A 442 5.84 -13.62 0.88
C LEU A 442 6.99 -12.86 1.52
N GLY A 443 7.00 -11.53 1.34
CA GLY A 443 7.98 -10.64 1.96
C GLY A 443 9.19 -10.34 1.09
N ALA A 444 10.21 -9.76 1.70
CA ALA A 444 11.39 -9.29 1.00
C ALA A 444 12.38 -10.41 0.71
N TYR A 445 12.77 -10.53 -0.57
CA TYR A 445 13.80 -11.46 -1.02
C TYR A 445 14.86 -10.73 -1.82
N PRO A 446 16.14 -11.14 -1.69
CA PRO A 446 17.24 -10.58 -2.47
C PRO A 446 17.22 -11.07 -3.92
N ALA A 447 17.70 -10.22 -4.82
CA ALA A 447 17.95 -10.56 -6.21
C ALA A 447 19.26 -9.95 -6.72
N HIS A 448 19.94 -10.67 -7.63
CA HIS A 448 21.12 -10.20 -8.35
C HIS A 448 20.73 -9.79 -9.76
N LEU A 449 21.07 -8.56 -10.13
CA LEU A 449 20.77 -7.97 -11.44
C LEU A 449 21.97 -8.15 -12.39
N VAL A 450 21.67 -8.38 -13.66
CA VAL A 450 22.70 -8.43 -14.70
C VAL A 450 23.28 -7.04 -14.93
N PRO A 451 24.63 -6.87 -14.82
CA PRO A 451 25.26 -5.58 -15.06
C PRO A 451 24.90 -5.00 -16.44
N ASN A 452 24.70 -3.68 -16.50
CA ASN A 452 24.31 -2.94 -17.71
C ASN A 452 22.93 -3.29 -18.30
N SER A 453 22.11 -4.05 -17.59
CA SER A 453 20.69 -4.17 -17.91
C SER A 453 19.96 -2.86 -17.67
N ILE A 454 18.77 -2.69 -18.26
CA ILE A 454 17.89 -1.53 -17.97
C ILE A 454 17.59 -1.52 -16.47
N VAL A 455 17.25 -2.69 -15.91
CA VAL A 455 16.92 -2.84 -14.48
C VAL A 455 18.08 -2.39 -13.61
N ALA A 456 19.32 -2.92 -13.81
CA ALA A 456 20.48 -2.53 -13.03
C ALA A 456 20.80 -1.02 -13.17
N THR A 457 20.56 -0.46 -14.36
CA THR A 457 20.79 0.96 -14.63
C THR A 457 19.83 1.85 -13.81
N VAL A 458 18.53 1.52 -13.76
CA VAL A 458 17.57 2.34 -13.01
C VAL A 458 17.69 2.17 -11.50
N TYR A 459 18.10 0.98 -11.02
CA TYR A 459 18.38 0.79 -9.59
C TYR A 459 19.72 1.43 -9.16
N GLY A 460 20.68 1.56 -10.07
CA GLY A 460 22.04 2.03 -9.76
C GLY A 460 22.89 1.04 -8.95
N THR A 461 22.46 -0.23 -8.88
CA THR A 461 23.13 -1.33 -8.18
C THR A 461 22.77 -2.66 -8.82
N THR A 462 23.55 -3.69 -8.53
CA THR A 462 23.29 -5.08 -8.97
C THR A 462 22.65 -5.95 -7.88
N ASP A 463 22.62 -5.48 -6.65
CA ASP A 463 22.03 -6.21 -5.52
C ASP A 463 20.81 -5.45 -5.00
N VAL A 464 19.64 -6.08 -5.09
CA VAL A 464 18.38 -5.49 -4.69
C VAL A 464 17.59 -6.45 -3.81
N SER A 465 16.60 -5.93 -3.10
CA SER A 465 15.66 -6.74 -2.33
C SER A 465 14.26 -6.19 -2.54
N GLU A 466 13.34 -7.04 -2.97
CA GLU A 466 11.96 -6.66 -3.26
C GLU A 466 10.97 -7.57 -2.57
N ARG A 467 9.73 -7.07 -2.34
CA ARG A 467 8.65 -7.84 -1.70
C ARG A 467 7.92 -8.69 -2.73
N HIS A 468 7.62 -9.92 -2.36
CA HIS A 468 6.96 -10.92 -3.18
C HIS A 468 5.60 -11.32 -2.62
N ARG A 469 4.71 -11.77 -3.52
CA ARG A 469 3.42 -12.39 -3.21
C ARG A 469 2.98 -13.26 -4.39
N HIS A 470 3.54 -14.47 -4.52
CA HIS A 470 3.22 -15.37 -5.63
C HIS A 470 3.46 -16.85 -5.31
N ARG A 471 2.84 -17.75 -6.10
CA ARG A 471 3.01 -19.23 -6.07
C ARG A 471 3.62 -19.77 -7.34
N TYR A 472 3.57 -19.01 -8.43
CA TYR A 472 4.00 -19.42 -9.76
C TYR A 472 5.22 -18.61 -10.17
N GLU A 473 6.08 -19.24 -11.01
CA GLU A 473 7.33 -18.68 -11.46
C GLU A 473 7.67 -19.09 -12.89
N VAL A 474 8.69 -18.46 -13.47
CA VAL A 474 9.22 -18.81 -14.79
C VAL A 474 9.87 -20.19 -14.75
N ASN A 475 9.46 -21.09 -15.67
CA ASN A 475 10.02 -22.41 -15.79
C ASN A 475 11.43 -22.36 -16.41
N ASN A 476 12.41 -22.82 -15.65
CA ASN A 476 13.83 -22.82 -16.06
C ASN A 476 14.11 -23.56 -17.37
N ALA A 477 13.29 -24.56 -17.72
CA ALA A 477 13.46 -25.31 -18.97
C ALA A 477 13.30 -24.46 -20.24
N TYR A 478 12.67 -23.28 -20.12
CA TYR A 478 12.42 -22.38 -21.26
C TYR A 478 13.38 -21.18 -21.32
N ARG A 479 14.25 -20.96 -20.34
CA ARG A 479 15.14 -19.78 -20.26
C ARG A 479 15.93 -19.58 -21.56
N ASP A 480 16.69 -20.60 -22.00
CA ASP A 480 17.54 -20.50 -23.18
C ASP A 480 16.74 -20.12 -24.44
N ARG A 481 15.53 -20.66 -24.58
CA ARG A 481 14.65 -20.35 -25.72
C ARG A 481 14.14 -18.90 -25.67
N LEU A 482 13.79 -18.41 -24.49
CA LEU A 482 13.34 -17.04 -24.27
C LEU A 482 14.47 -16.04 -24.54
N GLU A 483 15.67 -16.31 -24.03
CA GLU A 483 16.85 -15.45 -24.24
C GLU A 483 17.29 -15.45 -25.71
N ALA A 484 17.29 -16.61 -26.37
CA ALA A 484 17.58 -16.70 -27.81
C ALA A 484 16.55 -15.93 -28.66
N ALA A 485 15.31 -15.78 -28.17
CA ALA A 485 14.26 -15.00 -28.82
C ALA A 485 14.31 -13.49 -28.48
N GLY A 486 15.22 -13.07 -27.60
CA GLY A 486 15.47 -11.66 -27.27
C GLY A 486 14.87 -11.18 -25.94
N LEU A 487 14.12 -12.03 -25.20
CA LEU A 487 13.69 -11.70 -23.85
C LEU A 487 14.82 -12.04 -22.87
N LYS A 488 15.53 -11.02 -22.39
CA LYS A 488 16.64 -11.18 -21.47
C LYS A 488 16.16 -11.45 -20.04
N ILE A 489 16.82 -12.38 -19.36
CA ILE A 489 16.69 -12.53 -17.92
C ILE A 489 17.67 -11.54 -17.28
N SER A 490 17.14 -10.43 -16.75
CA SER A 490 17.95 -9.32 -16.23
C SER A 490 18.14 -9.35 -14.72
N GLY A 491 17.56 -10.33 -14.04
CA GLY A 491 17.81 -10.56 -12.60
C GLY A 491 17.28 -11.91 -12.13
N THR A 492 17.97 -12.50 -11.16
CA THR A 492 17.65 -13.80 -10.58
C THR A 492 17.79 -13.77 -9.06
N SER A 493 17.23 -14.78 -8.38
CA SER A 493 17.57 -15.08 -6.99
C SER A 493 19.09 -15.32 -6.84
N PRO A 494 19.67 -15.17 -5.63
CA PRO A 494 21.13 -15.29 -5.44
C PRO A 494 21.72 -16.62 -5.86
N ASP A 495 20.96 -17.71 -5.79
CA ASP A 495 21.34 -19.04 -6.27
C ASP A 495 21.09 -19.26 -7.77
N GLY A 496 20.53 -18.25 -8.45
CA GLY A 496 20.22 -18.29 -9.88
C GLY A 496 19.01 -19.15 -10.25
N SER A 497 18.30 -19.73 -9.28
CA SER A 497 17.21 -20.67 -9.54
C SER A 497 15.90 -20.00 -9.97
N LEU A 498 15.61 -18.79 -9.48
CA LEU A 498 14.37 -18.06 -9.75
C LEU A 498 14.64 -16.87 -10.68
N VAL A 499 13.74 -16.65 -11.64
CA VAL A 499 13.75 -15.46 -12.50
C VAL A 499 12.99 -14.35 -11.79
N GLU A 500 13.69 -13.26 -11.46
CA GLU A 500 13.14 -12.12 -10.74
C GLU A 500 12.83 -10.93 -11.65
N PHE A 501 13.60 -10.77 -12.73
CA PHE A 501 13.42 -9.67 -13.69
C PHE A 501 13.64 -10.16 -15.12
N VAL A 502 12.83 -9.62 -16.04
CA VAL A 502 13.02 -9.79 -17.48
C VAL A 502 12.93 -8.44 -18.18
N GLU A 503 13.63 -8.32 -19.33
CA GLU A 503 13.59 -7.11 -20.15
C GLU A 503 13.87 -7.40 -21.62
N LEU A 504 13.45 -6.50 -22.52
CA LEU A 504 13.96 -6.45 -23.87
C LEU A 504 15.17 -5.50 -23.93
N ASP A 505 16.09 -5.76 -24.89
CA ASP A 505 17.22 -4.87 -25.12
C ASP A 505 16.77 -3.43 -25.40
N SER A 506 17.49 -2.44 -24.87
CA SER A 506 17.19 -1.02 -25.04
C SER A 506 17.20 -0.58 -26.51
N ALA A 507 17.96 -1.25 -27.38
CA ALA A 507 17.93 -1.03 -28.83
C ALA A 507 16.63 -1.53 -29.47
N ALA A 508 16.06 -2.63 -28.94
CA ALA A 508 14.81 -3.18 -29.42
C ALA A 508 13.60 -2.40 -28.86
N HIS A 509 13.62 -2.05 -27.57
CA HIS A 509 12.53 -1.37 -26.91
C HIS A 509 13.02 -0.37 -25.86
N PRO A 510 12.48 0.87 -25.80
CA PRO A 510 13.00 1.91 -24.89
C PRO A 510 12.88 1.57 -23.40
N TYR A 511 11.84 0.84 -23.01
CA TYR A 511 11.62 0.34 -21.65
C TYR A 511 10.55 -0.77 -21.69
N TYR A 512 10.95 -2.03 -21.71
CA TYR A 512 10.05 -3.19 -21.64
C TYR A 512 10.58 -4.10 -20.56
N VAL A 513 10.17 -3.85 -19.34
CA VAL A 513 10.73 -4.40 -18.11
C VAL A 513 9.64 -5.05 -17.29
N ALA A 514 9.93 -6.19 -16.67
CA ALA A 514 9.04 -6.77 -15.68
C ALA A 514 9.80 -7.39 -14.52
N THR A 515 9.11 -7.45 -13.37
CA THR A 515 9.59 -8.10 -12.15
C THR A 515 8.56 -9.06 -11.59
N GLN A 516 9.00 -10.19 -11.02
CA GLN A 516 8.16 -11.12 -10.29
C GLN A 516 7.69 -10.54 -8.94
N ALA A 517 8.39 -9.56 -8.45
CA ALA A 517 8.12 -8.86 -7.20
C ALA A 517 7.01 -7.80 -7.32
N HIS A 518 6.72 -7.17 -6.19
CA HIS A 518 5.80 -6.06 -5.99
C HIS A 518 6.54 -4.79 -5.54
N PRO A 519 7.29 -4.11 -6.43
CA PRO A 519 8.06 -2.92 -6.09
C PRO A 519 7.18 -1.73 -5.67
N GLU A 520 5.90 -1.74 -6.03
CA GLU A 520 4.92 -0.74 -5.61
C GLU A 520 4.82 -0.62 -4.09
N PHE A 521 5.00 -1.70 -3.35
CA PHE A 521 4.95 -1.69 -1.88
C PHE A 521 6.13 -0.92 -1.26
N LYS A 522 7.24 -0.77 -1.97
CA LYS A 522 8.44 -0.05 -1.50
C LYS A 522 8.53 1.38 -2.03
N SER A 523 7.62 1.82 -2.90
CA SER A 523 7.60 3.18 -3.43
C SER A 523 7.12 4.19 -2.37
N ARG A 524 7.80 5.33 -2.28
CA ARG A 524 7.50 6.43 -1.36
C ARG A 524 7.36 7.74 -2.14
N PRO A 525 6.51 8.69 -1.72
CA PRO A 525 6.37 9.96 -2.45
C PRO A 525 7.66 10.78 -2.45
N THR A 526 8.46 10.67 -1.39
CA THR A 526 9.75 11.36 -1.25
C THR A 526 10.92 10.55 -1.82
N ARG A 527 10.75 9.23 -1.98
CA ARG A 527 11.73 8.28 -2.53
C ARG A 527 11.04 7.30 -3.48
N PRO A 528 10.67 7.77 -4.69
CA PRO A 528 10.01 6.94 -5.70
C PRO A 528 10.82 5.69 -6.04
N HIS A 529 10.12 4.58 -6.25
CA HIS A 529 10.78 3.32 -6.60
C HIS A 529 11.45 3.42 -7.98
N PRO A 530 12.70 2.93 -8.17
CA PRO A 530 13.47 3.08 -9.41
C PRO A 530 12.75 2.59 -10.67
N LEU A 531 12.07 1.45 -10.62
CA LEU A 531 11.35 0.91 -11.79
C LEU A 531 10.23 1.84 -12.28
N PHE A 532 9.49 2.46 -11.36
CA PHE A 532 8.44 3.42 -11.72
C PHE A 532 9.03 4.75 -12.19
N ALA A 533 10.10 5.21 -11.56
CA ALA A 533 10.81 6.41 -12.00
C ALA A 533 11.39 6.24 -13.41
N GLY A 534 12.01 5.09 -13.71
CA GLY A 534 12.54 4.76 -15.03
C GLY A 534 11.45 4.60 -16.10
N LEU A 535 10.31 4.00 -15.76
CA LEU A 535 9.15 3.92 -16.65
C LEU A 535 8.69 5.32 -17.09
N ILE A 536 8.51 6.21 -16.10
CA ILE A 536 8.03 7.58 -16.39
C ILE A 536 9.09 8.41 -17.14
N GLU A 537 10.38 8.21 -16.86
CA GLU A 537 11.45 8.83 -17.63
C GLU A 537 11.42 8.40 -19.11
N ALA A 538 11.24 7.11 -19.39
CA ALA A 538 11.11 6.59 -20.74
C ALA A 538 9.82 7.10 -21.43
N ALA A 539 8.71 7.18 -20.70
CA ALA A 539 7.45 7.76 -21.17
C ALA A 539 7.62 9.23 -21.54
N LEU A 540 8.33 10.00 -20.72
CA LEU A 540 8.60 11.42 -21.00
C LEU A 540 9.45 11.63 -22.24
N LYS A 541 10.51 10.84 -22.42
CA LYS A 541 11.35 10.86 -23.63
C LYS A 541 10.52 10.59 -24.90
N ARG A 542 9.63 9.59 -24.84
CA ARG A 542 8.71 9.25 -25.94
C ARG A 542 7.70 10.37 -26.21
N HIS A 543 7.12 10.95 -25.17
CA HIS A 543 6.17 12.05 -25.26
C HIS A 543 6.77 13.27 -25.95
N VAL A 544 7.95 13.71 -25.50
CA VAL A 544 8.67 14.85 -26.10
C VAL A 544 9.03 14.57 -27.57
N GLY A 545 9.51 13.35 -27.88
CA GLY A 545 9.84 12.97 -29.26
C GLY A 545 8.64 13.03 -30.23
N ARG A 546 7.44 12.64 -29.76
CA ARG A 546 6.19 12.75 -30.56
C ARG A 546 5.77 14.20 -30.83
N TYR A 547 6.02 15.13 -29.92
CA TYR A 547 5.70 16.54 -30.11
C TYR A 547 6.67 17.19 -31.08
N SER A 548 7.96 16.88 -31.02
CA SER A 548 8.97 17.43 -31.99
C SER A 548 8.67 17.00 -33.41
N SER A 549 8.39 15.71 -33.65
CA SER A 549 8.07 15.21 -35.00
C SER A 549 6.80 15.81 -35.60
N ARG A 550 5.78 16.13 -34.77
CA ARG A 550 4.54 16.80 -35.23
C ARG A 550 4.72 18.29 -35.59
N LEU A 551 5.75 18.94 -35.04
CA LEU A 551 6.09 20.31 -35.40
C LEU A 551 6.84 20.33 -36.74
N ASP A 552 7.75 19.40 -36.96
CA ASP A 552 8.51 19.25 -38.20
C ASP A 552 7.62 18.86 -39.43
N GLU A 553 6.50 18.13 -39.17
CA GLU A 553 5.52 17.78 -40.22
C GLU A 553 4.57 18.97 -40.61
N LYS A 554 4.58 20.07 -39.85
CA LYS A 554 3.75 21.26 -40.10
C LYS A 554 4.51 22.46 -40.69
N GLU A 555 5.83 22.37 -40.80
CA GLU A 555 6.69 23.27 -41.55
C GLU A 555 6.94 22.70 -42.97
#